data_6bc8154c65397d46ccdd2366a176b330
#
_entry.id   6bc8154c65397d46ccdd2366a176b330
#
_cell.length_a   1.000
_cell.length_b   1.000
_cell.length_c   1.000
_cell.angle_alpha   90.00
_cell.angle_beta   90.00
_cell.angle_gamma   90.00
#
_symmetry.space_group_name_H-M   'P 1'
#
loop_
_entity.id
_entity.type
_entity.pdbx_description
1 polymer ?
#
loop_
_entity_poly.entity_id
_entity_poly.type
_entity_poly.pdbx_seq_one_letter_code
_entity_poly.pdbx_strand_id
1 'polypeptide(L)'
;TIQVDGSWANALSISVAEYKLPMFKVEFDPVKEGTSFGKPLTIKGSAVGYSEVPQAGAEVEYTISRRTNPFFRLYLPHEQIASGSSVVDKAGNFAITFTPKRESSEENINKEQAYIYTVTATITAPTGETVEQSVSVQVGDSPYFISISAPQYIDKYKSAGQIKAEIHTLNGQTVQRACRLVFYSLYDS
;
A
#
# COMPACT_ATOMS: atom_id res chain seq x y z
N THR A 1 24.87 -12.76 29.22
CA THR A 1 26.04 -13.41 28.56
C THR A 1 26.36 -14.66 29.35
N ILE A 2 26.33 -15.82 28.73
CA ILE A 2 26.67 -17.08 29.36
C ILE A 2 28.09 -17.45 28.85
N GLN A 3 29.01 -17.61 29.77
CA GLN A 3 30.39 -18.06 29.47
C GLN A 3 30.52 -19.52 29.84
N VAL A 4 30.99 -20.37 28.95
CA VAL A 4 31.26 -21.78 29.18
C VAL A 4 32.72 -22.03 28.82
N ASP A 5 33.48 -22.53 29.77
CA ASP A 5 34.90 -23.00 29.63
C ASP A 5 35.88 -21.98 29.02
N GLY A 6 35.77 -20.69 29.34
CA GLY A 6 36.76 -19.70 28.92
C GLY A 6 36.79 -19.37 27.42
N SER A 7 35.96 -20.01 26.61
CA SER A 7 35.78 -19.73 25.19
C SER A 7 34.56 -18.88 24.95
N TRP A 8 34.67 -17.88 24.09
CA TRP A 8 33.54 -17.08 23.60
C TRP A 8 32.79 -17.90 22.56
N ALA A 9 31.85 -18.74 23.01
CA ALA A 9 30.92 -19.39 22.11
C ALA A 9 29.65 -18.52 22.02
N ASN A 10 29.31 -18.10 20.82
CA ASN A 10 28.09 -17.44 20.40
C ASN A 10 27.23 -16.80 21.52
N ALA A 11 27.38 -15.50 21.74
CA ALA A 11 26.55 -14.77 22.69
C ALA A 11 25.10 -14.71 22.17
N LEU A 12 24.20 -15.44 22.83
CA LEU A 12 22.77 -15.27 22.64
C LEU A 12 22.32 -14.07 23.47
N SER A 13 21.96 -12.99 22.81
CA SER A 13 21.33 -11.83 23.46
C SER A 13 19.82 -12.08 23.56
N ILE A 14 19.32 -12.25 24.77
CA ILE A 14 17.88 -12.33 25.02
C ILE A 14 17.46 -10.98 25.60
N SER A 15 16.61 -10.27 24.86
CA SER A 15 15.95 -9.07 25.39
C SER A 15 14.69 -9.51 26.13
N VAL A 16 14.68 -9.30 27.44
CA VAL A 16 13.47 -9.49 28.26
C VAL A 16 12.82 -8.13 28.37
N ALA A 17 11.72 -7.92 27.66
CA ALA A 17 10.87 -6.76 27.81
C ALA A 17 9.55 -7.20 28.44
N GLU A 18 9.02 -6.39 29.37
CA GLU A 18 7.66 -6.57 29.86
C GLU A 18 6.71 -6.23 28.71
N TYR A 19 6.05 -7.25 28.14
CA TYR A 19 5.08 -7.06 27.09
C TYR A 19 3.77 -6.58 27.72
N LYS A 20 3.53 -5.28 27.68
CA LYS A 20 2.21 -4.71 27.93
C LYS A 20 1.39 -4.81 26.66
N LEU A 21 0.27 -5.51 26.71
CA LEU A 21 -0.71 -5.48 25.63
C LEU A 21 -1.15 -4.02 25.43
N PRO A 22 -1.12 -3.50 24.21
CA PRO A 22 -1.62 -2.16 23.92
C PRO A 22 -3.08 -2.04 24.41
N MET A 23 -3.42 -0.94 25.07
CA MET A 23 -4.79 -0.69 25.56
C MET A 23 -5.70 -0.09 24.48
N PHE A 24 -5.16 0.18 23.30
CA PHE A 24 -5.89 0.67 22.15
C PHE A 24 -5.43 0.00 20.85
N LYS A 25 -6.28 0.04 19.84
CA LYS A 25 -6.00 -0.43 18.48
C LYS A 25 -5.94 0.73 17.52
N VAL A 26 -5.13 0.57 16.48
CA VAL A 26 -5.03 1.48 15.36
C VAL A 26 -5.42 0.73 14.09
N GLU A 27 -6.32 1.29 13.32
CA GLU A 27 -6.77 0.70 12.06
C GLU A 27 -6.76 1.76 10.96
N PHE A 28 -6.25 1.40 9.79
CA PHE A 28 -6.38 2.23 8.60
C PHE A 28 -7.62 1.83 7.81
N ASP A 29 -8.29 2.82 7.25
CA ASP A 29 -9.37 2.57 6.31
C ASP A 29 -8.81 1.96 5.01
N PRO A 30 -9.48 0.97 4.42
CA PRO A 30 -9.02 0.37 3.19
C PRO A 30 -9.08 1.37 2.03
N VAL A 31 -7.93 1.62 1.40
CA VAL A 31 -7.84 2.47 0.20
C VAL A 31 -8.20 1.64 -1.02
N LYS A 32 -9.44 1.74 -1.48
CA LYS A 32 -9.95 0.99 -2.64
C LYS A 32 -9.87 1.80 -3.95
N GLU A 33 -9.93 3.12 -3.84
CA GLU A 33 -9.91 4.01 -5.00
C GLU A 33 -8.56 4.00 -5.70
N GLY A 34 -8.59 4.14 -7.02
CA GLY A 34 -7.38 4.31 -7.81
C GLY A 34 -6.91 5.76 -7.78
N THR A 35 -5.61 5.96 -7.59
CA THR A 35 -4.99 7.29 -7.59
C THR A 35 -3.84 7.32 -8.60
N SER A 36 -3.70 8.46 -9.29
CA SER A 36 -2.59 8.71 -10.22
C SER A 36 -1.55 9.62 -9.57
N PHE A 37 -0.33 9.58 -10.12
CA PHE A 37 0.72 10.52 -9.74
C PHE A 37 0.27 11.98 -9.87
N GLY A 38 0.75 12.84 -8.99
CA GLY A 38 0.43 14.27 -8.95
C GLY A 38 -0.92 14.61 -8.33
N LYS A 39 -1.74 13.63 -7.97
CA LYS A 39 -3.01 13.86 -7.27
C LYS A 39 -2.84 13.64 -5.77
N PRO A 40 -3.39 14.52 -4.91
CA PRO A 40 -3.37 14.29 -3.46
C PRO A 40 -4.07 12.99 -3.09
N LEU A 41 -3.44 12.21 -2.22
CA LEU A 41 -3.98 10.99 -1.65
C LEU A 41 -4.10 11.18 -0.15
N THR A 42 -5.30 10.97 0.39
CA THR A 42 -5.56 11.01 1.83
C THR A 42 -5.84 9.60 2.33
N ILE A 43 -5.02 9.15 3.25
CA ILE A 43 -5.17 7.88 3.96
C ILE A 43 -5.77 8.21 5.33
N LYS A 44 -6.88 7.58 5.65
CA LYS A 44 -7.59 7.76 6.91
C LYS A 44 -7.37 6.56 7.81
N GLY A 45 -7.46 6.78 9.10
CA GLY A 45 -7.39 5.73 10.11
C GLY A 45 -8.03 6.15 11.41
N SER A 46 -8.11 5.22 12.33
CA SER A 46 -8.68 5.43 13.65
C SER A 46 -7.78 4.83 14.74
N ALA A 47 -7.81 5.46 15.91
CA ALA A 47 -7.15 5.01 17.13
C ALA A 47 -8.19 4.96 18.27
N VAL A 48 -8.56 3.75 18.68
CA VAL A 48 -9.68 3.51 19.60
C VAL A 48 -9.28 2.48 20.64
N GLY A 49 -9.58 2.75 21.91
CA GLY A 49 -9.38 1.80 22.99
C GLY A 49 -10.28 0.57 22.85
N TYR A 50 -9.92 -0.53 23.50
CA TYR A 50 -10.74 -1.75 23.47
C TYR A 50 -12.14 -1.58 24.07
N SER A 51 -12.36 -0.53 24.83
CA SER A 51 -13.69 -0.12 25.33
C SER A 51 -14.38 0.88 24.42
N GLU A 52 -13.99 0.96 23.15
CA GLU A 52 -14.53 1.87 22.13
C GLU A 52 -14.30 3.37 22.47
N VAL A 53 -13.37 3.67 23.40
CA VAL A 53 -13.03 5.05 23.78
C VAL A 53 -12.01 5.62 22.77
N PRO A 54 -12.34 6.74 22.07
CA PRO A 54 -11.41 7.40 21.16
C PRO A 54 -10.13 7.85 21.86
N GLN A 55 -8.98 7.65 21.22
CA GLN A 55 -7.69 8.16 21.71
C GLN A 55 -7.48 9.62 21.27
N ALA A 56 -8.44 10.47 21.59
CA ALA A 56 -8.42 11.89 21.23
C ALA A 56 -7.18 12.59 21.75
N GLY A 57 -6.50 13.35 20.90
CA GLY A 57 -5.26 14.05 21.23
C GLY A 57 -4.01 13.18 21.17
N ALA A 58 -4.12 11.88 20.82
CA ALA A 58 -2.95 11.07 20.56
C ALA A 58 -2.12 11.64 19.41
N GLU A 59 -0.80 11.64 19.57
CA GLU A 59 0.12 12.08 18.53
C GLU A 59 0.30 10.99 17.50
N VAL A 60 0.28 11.36 16.22
CA VAL A 60 0.48 10.48 15.07
C VAL A 60 1.75 10.92 14.37
N GLU A 61 2.84 10.19 14.52
CA GLU A 61 4.02 10.33 13.70
C GLU A 61 3.96 9.35 12.54
N TYR A 62 4.29 9.79 11.32
CA TYR A 62 4.23 8.89 10.18
C TYR A 62 5.43 9.03 9.25
N THR A 63 5.75 7.94 8.61
CA THR A 63 6.71 7.87 7.51
C THR A 63 6.03 7.29 6.27
N ILE A 64 6.42 7.79 5.11
CA ILE A 64 5.94 7.31 3.82
C ILE A 64 7.14 6.80 3.04
N SER A 65 7.11 5.55 2.68
CA SER A 65 8.12 4.94 1.84
C SER A 65 7.53 4.50 0.51
N ARG A 66 8.38 4.42 -0.51
CA ARG A 66 8.04 4.03 -1.87
C ARG A 66 8.88 2.84 -2.27
N ARG A 67 8.27 1.89 -2.96
CA ARG A 67 8.97 0.81 -3.66
C ARG A 67 8.34 0.57 -5.03
N THR A 68 9.11 0.06 -5.97
CA THR A 68 8.57 -0.35 -7.27
C THR A 68 7.59 -1.50 -7.11
N ASN A 69 6.54 -1.50 -7.92
CA ASN A 69 5.68 -2.67 -8.02
C ASN A 69 6.47 -3.79 -8.71
N PRO A 70 6.60 -5.00 -8.13
CA PRO A 70 7.41 -6.10 -8.66
C PRO A 70 6.94 -6.62 -10.03
N PHE A 71 5.72 -6.32 -10.47
CA PHE A 71 5.27 -6.61 -11.84
C PHE A 71 5.98 -5.76 -12.90
N PHE A 72 6.56 -4.62 -12.52
CA PHE A 72 7.32 -3.75 -13.41
C PHE A 72 8.81 -3.96 -13.15
N ARG A 73 9.38 -5.00 -13.54
CA ARG A 73 10.79 -5.50 -13.59
C ARG A 73 11.95 -4.58 -13.09
N LEU A 74 11.67 -3.44 -12.50
CA LEU A 74 12.66 -2.53 -11.93
C LEU A 74 12.67 -2.69 -10.42
N TYR A 75 13.75 -3.24 -9.87
CA TYR A 75 13.95 -3.33 -8.43
C TYR A 75 14.58 -2.03 -7.95
N LEU A 76 13.77 -1.14 -7.39
CA LEU A 76 14.27 0.02 -6.67
C LEU A 76 14.28 -0.28 -5.16
N PRO A 77 15.31 0.19 -4.44
CA PRO A 77 15.35 0.05 -2.99
C PRO A 77 14.16 0.77 -2.35
N HIS A 78 13.84 0.34 -1.15
CA HIS A 78 12.83 1.00 -0.31
C HIS A 78 13.33 2.41 0.01
N GLU A 79 12.63 3.43 -0.45
CA GLU A 79 13.01 4.83 -0.28
C GLU A 79 11.98 5.52 0.62
N GLN A 80 12.44 6.13 1.69
CA GLN A 80 11.60 7.03 2.47
C GLN A 80 11.47 8.35 1.73
N ILE A 81 10.25 8.72 1.36
CA ILE A 81 9.97 9.90 0.54
C ILE A 81 9.41 11.07 1.34
N ALA A 82 8.80 10.81 2.49
CA ALA A 82 8.23 11.82 3.35
C ALA A 82 8.08 11.30 4.79
N SER A 83 7.98 12.24 5.72
CA SER A 83 7.57 12.02 7.09
C SER A 83 6.79 13.24 7.57
N GLY A 84 6.02 13.07 8.64
CA GLY A 84 5.25 14.17 9.21
C GLY A 84 4.53 13.73 10.47
N SER A 85 3.70 14.62 10.97
CA SER A 85 2.88 14.38 12.15
C SER A 85 1.44 14.84 11.94
N SER A 86 0.54 14.25 12.70
CA SER A 86 -0.88 14.58 12.77
C SER A 86 -1.36 14.33 14.19
N VAL A 87 -2.62 14.57 14.48
CA VAL A 87 -3.23 14.34 15.80
C VAL A 87 -4.57 13.64 15.60
N VAL A 88 -4.87 12.68 16.47
CA VAL A 88 -6.16 12.02 16.52
C VAL A 88 -7.23 12.99 17.00
N ASP A 89 -8.31 13.09 16.25
CA ASP A 89 -9.44 13.98 16.54
C ASP A 89 -10.30 13.47 17.71
N LYS A 90 -11.32 14.25 18.08
CA LYS A 90 -12.25 13.91 19.18
C LYS A 90 -13.06 12.64 18.92
N ALA A 91 -13.23 12.24 17.67
CA ALA A 91 -13.92 11.03 17.27
C ALA A 91 -12.99 9.81 17.17
N GLY A 92 -11.69 9.98 17.42
CA GLY A 92 -10.69 8.94 17.33
C GLY A 92 -10.10 8.76 15.93
N ASN A 93 -10.35 9.67 14.99
CA ASN A 93 -9.87 9.56 13.62
C ASN A 93 -8.62 10.40 13.38
N PHE A 94 -7.82 9.98 12.40
CA PHE A 94 -6.70 10.75 11.87
C PHE A 94 -6.63 10.62 10.34
N ALA A 95 -5.93 11.55 9.70
CA ALA A 95 -5.74 11.54 8.27
C ALA A 95 -4.30 11.94 7.91
N ILE A 96 -3.73 11.25 6.94
CA ILE A 96 -2.40 11.48 6.40
C ILE A 96 -2.56 11.79 4.91
N THR A 97 -2.18 12.99 4.48
CA THR A 97 -2.30 13.42 3.09
C THR A 97 -0.92 13.66 2.49
N PHE A 98 -0.69 13.09 1.31
CA PHE A 98 0.52 13.32 0.53
C PHE A 98 0.21 13.28 -0.96
N THR A 99 1.14 13.79 -1.78
CA THR A 99 1.03 13.76 -3.23
C THR A 99 2.08 12.82 -3.80
N PRO A 100 1.69 11.63 -4.29
CA PRO A 100 2.60 10.70 -4.92
C PRO A 100 3.21 11.32 -6.18
N LYS A 101 4.54 11.17 -6.35
CA LYS A 101 5.26 11.71 -7.50
C LYS A 101 5.78 10.58 -8.39
N ARG A 102 5.71 10.81 -9.70
CA ARG A 102 6.39 9.99 -10.69
C ARG A 102 7.89 10.24 -10.61
N GLU A 103 8.69 9.21 -10.78
CA GLU A 103 10.12 9.37 -10.96
C GLU A 103 10.43 9.75 -12.41
N SER A 104 11.18 10.84 -12.58
CA SER A 104 11.61 11.35 -13.88
C SER A 104 13.04 10.93 -14.18
N SER A 105 13.29 9.62 -14.36
CA SER A 105 14.57 9.18 -14.93
C SER A 105 14.45 9.05 -16.46
N GLU A 106 15.49 9.41 -17.19
CA GLU A 106 15.50 9.36 -18.65
C GLU A 106 15.17 7.96 -19.22
N GLU A 107 15.54 6.88 -18.51
CA GLU A 107 15.23 5.51 -18.90
C GLU A 107 13.75 5.14 -18.81
N ASN A 108 12.95 5.90 -18.05
CA ASN A 108 11.57 5.54 -17.69
C ASN A 108 10.52 6.49 -18.25
N ILE A 109 10.90 7.52 -19.03
CA ILE A 109 9.97 8.55 -19.52
C ILE A 109 8.81 7.96 -20.34
N ASN A 110 9.06 6.89 -21.08
CA ASN A 110 8.08 6.28 -21.99
C ASN A 110 7.46 4.96 -21.47
N LYS A 111 7.75 4.59 -20.22
CA LYS A 111 7.21 3.36 -19.63
C LYS A 111 6.12 3.69 -18.62
N GLU A 112 5.03 2.95 -18.68
CA GLU A 112 4.00 3.03 -17.65
C GLU A 112 4.59 2.61 -16.29
N GLN A 113 4.39 3.45 -15.28
CA GLN A 113 4.96 3.27 -13.95
C GLN A 113 3.86 3.07 -12.92
N ALA A 114 4.13 2.20 -11.97
CA ALA A 114 3.33 2.06 -10.77
C ALA A 114 4.23 1.75 -9.58
N TYR A 115 3.95 2.40 -8.45
CA TYR A 115 4.67 2.22 -7.20
C TYR A 115 3.74 1.79 -6.08
N ILE A 116 4.30 1.08 -5.12
CA ILE A 116 3.65 0.78 -3.85
C ILE A 116 4.18 1.79 -2.83
N TYR A 117 3.27 2.59 -2.29
CA TYR A 117 3.52 3.49 -1.17
C TYR A 117 3.09 2.81 0.11
N THR A 118 3.97 2.74 1.08
CA THR A 118 3.66 2.23 2.42
C THR A 118 3.71 3.41 3.39
N VAL A 119 2.59 3.65 4.05
CA VAL A 119 2.48 4.61 5.14
C VAL A 119 2.54 3.83 6.43
N THR A 120 3.56 4.11 7.24
CA THR A 120 3.70 3.58 8.60
C THR A 120 3.43 4.72 9.56
N ALA A 121 2.48 4.53 10.45
CA ALA A 121 2.13 5.50 11.49
C ALA A 121 2.38 4.91 12.87
N THR A 122 3.03 5.69 13.70
CA THR A 122 3.27 5.44 15.12
C THR A 122 2.36 6.38 15.91
N ILE A 123 1.41 5.83 16.64
CA ILE A 123 0.44 6.59 17.43
C ILE A 123 0.80 6.49 18.89
N THR A 124 1.03 7.64 19.53
CA THR A 124 1.35 7.76 20.96
C THR A 124 0.14 8.35 21.69
N ALA A 125 -0.50 7.53 22.51
CA ALA A 125 -1.61 7.97 23.35
C ALA A 125 -1.14 8.97 24.43
N PRO A 126 -2.04 9.81 24.97
CA PRO A 126 -1.70 10.71 26.09
C PRO A 126 -1.17 9.99 27.34
N THR A 127 -1.43 8.70 27.46
CA THR A 127 -0.90 7.82 28.51
C THR A 127 0.56 7.41 28.28
N GLY A 128 1.15 7.78 27.14
CA GLY A 128 2.51 7.42 26.74
C GLY A 128 2.63 6.04 26.07
N GLU A 129 1.52 5.36 25.84
CA GLU A 129 1.49 4.09 25.16
C GLU A 129 1.55 4.28 23.64
N THR A 130 2.29 3.43 22.95
CA THR A 130 2.56 3.57 21.51
C THR A 130 2.13 2.34 20.74
N VAL A 131 1.45 2.56 19.62
CA VAL A 131 1.05 1.51 18.66
C VAL A 131 1.52 1.91 17.27
N GLU A 132 2.19 0.99 16.56
CA GLU A 132 2.60 1.16 15.18
C GLU A 132 1.70 0.33 14.26
N GLN A 133 1.28 0.95 13.15
CA GLN A 133 0.50 0.28 12.12
C GLN A 133 0.90 0.80 10.73
N SER A 134 0.76 -0.03 9.71
CA SER A 134 1.08 0.34 8.34
C SER A 134 -0.01 -0.04 7.34
N VAL A 135 -0.11 0.73 6.26
CA VAL A 135 -0.98 0.46 5.13
C VAL A 135 -0.22 0.69 3.84
N SER A 136 -0.48 -0.14 2.83
CA SER A 136 0.12 0.01 1.50
C SER A 136 -0.94 0.37 0.48
N VAL A 137 -0.59 1.27 -0.45
CA VAL A 137 -1.44 1.71 -1.54
C VAL A 137 -0.66 1.73 -2.84
N GLN A 138 -1.28 1.28 -3.93
CA GLN A 138 -0.70 1.33 -5.26
C GLN A 138 -1.13 2.61 -5.98
N VAL A 139 -0.15 3.30 -6.57
CA VAL A 139 -0.35 4.51 -7.36
C VAL A 139 0.44 4.38 -8.65
N GLY A 140 -0.14 4.77 -9.77
CA GLY A 140 0.50 4.67 -11.08
C GLY A 140 0.15 5.82 -12.01
N ASP A 141 0.68 5.77 -13.22
CA ASP A 141 0.31 6.69 -14.30
C ASP A 141 -1.20 6.56 -14.61
N SER A 142 -1.69 5.33 -14.70
CA SER A 142 -3.11 5.02 -14.73
C SER A 142 -3.57 4.51 -13.36
N PRO A 143 -4.72 4.97 -12.84
CA PRO A 143 -5.28 4.46 -11.59
C PRO A 143 -6.00 3.11 -11.78
N TYR A 144 -6.06 2.60 -13.01
CA TYR A 144 -6.79 1.38 -13.39
C TYR A 144 -5.91 0.45 -14.20
N PHE A 145 -6.24 -0.83 -14.13
CA PHE A 145 -5.78 -1.84 -15.08
C PHE A 145 -6.96 -2.66 -15.61
N ILE A 146 -6.77 -3.28 -16.78
CA ILE A 146 -7.77 -4.11 -17.42
C ILE A 146 -7.29 -5.55 -17.36
N SER A 147 -8.14 -6.44 -16.85
CA SER A 147 -7.96 -7.88 -16.92
C SER A 147 -8.82 -8.42 -18.05
N ILE A 148 -8.20 -9.15 -18.97
CA ILE A 148 -8.90 -9.81 -20.09
C ILE A 148 -8.77 -11.31 -19.91
N SER A 149 -9.92 -11.98 -19.87
CA SER A 149 -10.01 -13.44 -19.90
C SER A 149 -10.65 -13.86 -21.22
N ALA A 150 -9.95 -14.68 -22.00
CA ALA A 150 -10.41 -15.20 -23.26
C ALA A 150 -10.09 -16.69 -23.35
N PRO A 151 -10.88 -17.49 -24.10
CA PRO A 151 -10.52 -18.87 -24.40
C PRO A 151 -9.22 -18.93 -25.20
N GLN A 152 -8.40 -19.93 -24.94
CA GLN A 152 -7.13 -20.12 -25.64
C GLN A 152 -7.32 -20.35 -27.15
N TYR A 153 -8.47 -20.94 -27.52
CA TYR A 153 -8.84 -21.20 -28.90
C TYR A 153 -10.30 -20.80 -29.14
N ILE A 154 -10.55 -20.07 -30.19
CA ILE A 154 -11.88 -19.72 -30.66
C ILE A 154 -12.08 -20.33 -32.05
N ASP A 155 -12.98 -21.31 -32.15
CA ASP A 155 -13.35 -21.90 -33.42
C ASP A 155 -14.34 -20.96 -34.15
N LYS A 156 -13.95 -20.47 -35.33
CA LYS A 156 -14.78 -19.55 -36.11
C LYS A 156 -16.10 -20.17 -36.63
N TYR A 157 -16.21 -21.49 -36.59
CA TYR A 157 -17.41 -22.22 -37.05
C TYR A 157 -18.31 -22.65 -35.87
N LYS A 158 -17.87 -22.49 -34.64
CA LYS A 158 -18.65 -22.77 -33.45
C LYS A 158 -19.00 -21.46 -32.74
N SER A 159 -19.96 -21.54 -31.85
CA SER A 159 -20.32 -20.39 -30.99
C SER A 159 -19.05 -19.76 -30.39
N ALA A 160 -18.87 -18.46 -30.63
CA ALA A 160 -17.72 -17.72 -30.13
C ALA A 160 -17.65 -17.84 -28.60
N GLY A 161 -16.49 -18.24 -28.07
CA GLY A 161 -16.24 -18.22 -26.65
C GLY A 161 -16.43 -16.81 -26.06
N GLN A 162 -16.82 -16.73 -24.82
CA GLN A 162 -16.97 -15.43 -24.15
C GLN A 162 -15.59 -14.82 -23.85
N ILE A 163 -15.41 -13.58 -24.26
CA ILE A 163 -14.29 -12.76 -23.82
C ILE A 163 -14.81 -11.86 -22.69
N LYS A 164 -14.17 -11.95 -21.53
CA LYS A 164 -14.50 -11.13 -20.36
C LYS A 164 -13.40 -10.10 -20.16
N ALA A 165 -13.79 -8.83 -20.11
CA ALA A 165 -12.91 -7.73 -19.73
C ALA A 165 -13.41 -7.12 -18.41
N GLU A 166 -12.53 -7.01 -17.43
CA GLU A 166 -12.82 -6.40 -16.14
C GLU A 166 -11.86 -5.25 -15.89
N ILE A 167 -12.38 -4.13 -15.40
CA ILE A 167 -11.59 -2.97 -15.04
C ILE A 167 -11.49 -2.93 -13.52
N HIS A 168 -10.26 -2.84 -13.04
CA HIS A 168 -9.96 -2.75 -11.62
C HIS A 168 -9.14 -1.50 -11.32
N THR A 169 -9.34 -0.93 -10.13
CA THR A 169 -8.36 0.03 -9.60
C THR A 169 -7.07 -0.70 -9.28
N LEU A 170 -5.95 0.02 -9.21
CA LEU A 170 -4.67 -0.57 -8.76
C LEU A 170 -4.77 -1.18 -7.36
N ASN A 171 -5.74 -0.74 -6.54
CA ASN A 171 -6.00 -1.23 -5.19
C ASN A 171 -7.08 -2.34 -5.13
N GLY A 172 -7.43 -2.94 -6.29
CA GLY A 172 -8.21 -4.17 -6.38
C GLY A 172 -9.73 -4.00 -6.38
N GLN A 173 -10.26 -2.77 -6.45
CA GLN A 173 -11.71 -2.57 -6.58
C GLN A 173 -12.14 -2.72 -8.03
N THR A 174 -13.12 -3.58 -8.30
CA THR A 174 -13.77 -3.66 -9.62
C THR A 174 -14.64 -2.43 -9.84
N VAL A 175 -14.51 -1.81 -11.01
CA VAL A 175 -15.25 -0.61 -11.38
C VAL A 175 -15.95 -0.79 -12.72
N GLN A 176 -17.11 -0.16 -12.89
CA GLN A 176 -17.82 -0.12 -14.16
C GLN A 176 -17.42 1.15 -14.93
N ARG A 177 -16.78 0.96 -16.08
CA ARG A 177 -16.43 2.05 -16.99
C ARG A 177 -16.62 1.62 -18.43
N ALA A 178 -16.94 2.56 -19.30
CA ALA A 178 -16.94 2.32 -20.73
C ALA A 178 -15.51 2.00 -21.20
N CYS A 179 -15.37 0.92 -21.95
CA CYS A 179 -14.11 0.54 -22.60
C CYS A 179 -14.38 0.23 -24.08
N ARG A 180 -13.34 0.35 -24.88
CA ARG A 180 -13.37 -0.03 -26.31
C ARG A 180 -12.49 -1.24 -26.49
N LEU A 181 -13.06 -2.35 -26.96
CA LEU A 181 -12.34 -3.55 -27.35
C LEU A 181 -12.08 -3.49 -28.86
N VAL A 182 -10.82 -3.69 -29.25
CA VAL A 182 -10.40 -3.69 -30.66
C VAL A 182 -9.72 -5.02 -30.95
N PHE A 183 -10.17 -5.69 -31.99
CA PHE A 183 -9.60 -6.94 -32.47
C PHE A 183 -8.72 -6.66 -33.69
N TYR A 184 -7.52 -7.19 -33.69
CA TYR A 184 -6.60 -7.15 -34.83
C TYR A 184 -6.38 -8.57 -35.35
N SER A 185 -6.44 -8.74 -36.65
CA SER A 185 -5.94 -9.98 -37.28
C SER A 185 -4.42 -9.86 -37.43
N LEU A 186 -3.69 -10.85 -36.95
CA LEU A 186 -2.25 -10.96 -37.20
C LEU A 186 -2.11 -11.78 -38.52
N TYR A 187 -1.45 -11.21 -39.50
CA TYR A 187 -1.00 -11.91 -40.67
C TYR A 187 0.47 -12.30 -40.45
N ASP A 188 0.79 -13.58 -40.58
CA ASP A 188 2.18 -14.01 -40.66
C ASP A 188 2.76 -13.48 -41.99
N SER A 189 3.85 -12.72 -41.88
CA SER A 189 4.62 -12.19 -42.97
C SER A 189 5.78 -13.13 -43.31
#